data_2dbd3f34a4c7d2246698788d00185645
#
_entry.id   2dbd3f34a4c7d2246698788d00185645
#
_cell.length_a   1.000
_cell.length_b   1.000
_cell.length_c   1.000
_cell.angle_alpha   90.00
_cell.angle_beta   90.00
_cell.angle_gamma   90.00
#
_symmetry.space_group_name_H-M   'P 1'
#
loop_
_entity.id
_entity.type
_entity.pdbx_description
1 polymer ?
#
loop_
_entity_poly.entity_id
_entity_poly.type
_entity_poly.pdbx_seq_one_letter_code
_entity_poly.pdbx_strand_id
1 'polypeptide(L)'
;MAEVKVPELAESISEGSIAQWLKQPGDHVEKGEYVLELETDKVNVEIISDYTGTLSEHLAEEGDTVQVGQAIAIVDENGSAAAAPKAEAPKVEEAKAEPAKAEQAAPAKEAPKAEAKEASSTQQVIASPAARKLAREKGIDLTQVPVADPLGRVRVQDVEAASNAPAAPAAPAAAPKQAPAAKQAAAPVEVNDDRIEVVKMTRRRQTIAKRLVQVQSEAAMLTTFNEVDLSAVMELRNRHKDSFVKTNDVKLGFMSFFTKAVIGALKKYPLLNAEIQGDHILKKNFYDIGVAVSTDEGLVVPVVRDADRKSFAEIEKNISDLAVKARNNKLGLSDLSGGTFTITNGGTFGSLLSTPILNAPQVGILGMHTIKTRPIAVGDQIENRPMMYLALSYDHRIVDGKEAVGFLVAIKDMLEDPEQLLLQG
;
A
#
# COMPACT_ATOMS: atom_id res chain seq x y z
N MET A 1 -26.72 26.75 9.61
CA MET A 1 -26.42 25.38 9.16
C MET A 1 -25.09 25.40 8.44
N ALA A 2 -24.11 24.66 8.91
CA ALA A 2 -22.79 24.55 8.32
C ALA A 2 -22.59 23.12 7.80
N GLU A 3 -21.91 22.97 6.67
CA GLU A 3 -21.64 21.66 6.08
C GLU A 3 -20.28 21.14 6.56
N VAL A 4 -20.25 19.96 7.15
CA VAL A 4 -18.99 19.20 7.42
C VAL A 4 -18.57 18.55 6.12
N LYS A 5 -17.35 18.87 5.65
CA LYS A 5 -16.80 18.35 4.39
C LYS A 5 -15.62 17.43 4.66
N VAL A 6 -15.41 16.49 3.75
CA VAL A 6 -14.21 15.64 3.77
C VAL A 6 -12.98 16.52 3.53
N PRO A 7 -12.03 16.62 4.49
CA PRO A 7 -10.80 17.38 4.31
C PRO A 7 -9.89 16.76 3.26
N GLU A 8 -8.79 17.44 2.90
CA GLU A 8 -7.75 16.86 2.07
C GLU A 8 -7.13 15.66 2.82
N LEU A 9 -7.34 14.49 2.26
CA LEU A 9 -6.71 13.25 2.69
C LEU A 9 -5.29 13.24 2.10
N ALA A 10 -4.33 12.56 2.72
CA ALA A 10 -2.91 12.56 2.31
C ALA A 10 -2.67 12.46 0.80
N GLU A 11 -1.49 12.86 0.30
CA GLU A 11 -1.11 12.84 -1.14
C GLU A 11 -1.54 11.53 -1.83
N SER A 12 -2.28 11.66 -2.92
CA SER A 12 -2.82 10.58 -3.75
C SER A 12 -4.11 9.89 -3.25
N ILE A 13 -4.79 10.37 -2.22
CA ILE A 13 -6.08 9.85 -1.78
C ILE A 13 -7.17 10.86 -2.14
N SER A 14 -8.00 10.54 -3.15
CA SER A 14 -9.09 11.41 -3.63
C SER A 14 -10.48 11.02 -3.12
N GLU A 15 -10.61 9.84 -2.51
CA GLU A 15 -11.88 9.28 -2.04
C GLU A 15 -11.68 8.35 -0.84
N GLY A 16 -12.70 8.21 0.02
CA GLY A 16 -12.76 7.28 1.15
C GLY A 16 -14.16 6.69 1.28
N SER A 17 -14.33 5.61 2.04
CA SER A 17 -15.66 5.09 2.42
C SER A 17 -15.89 5.36 3.90
N ILE A 18 -17.12 5.69 4.27
CA ILE A 18 -17.50 5.88 5.67
C ILE A 18 -17.43 4.51 6.35
N ALA A 19 -16.49 4.34 7.30
CA ALA A 19 -16.35 3.11 8.05
C ALA A 19 -17.38 3.05 9.18
N GLN A 20 -17.48 4.14 9.96
CA GLN A 20 -18.38 4.23 11.09
C GLN A 20 -18.68 5.70 11.40
N TRP A 21 -19.93 5.99 11.80
CA TRP A 21 -20.30 7.24 12.41
C TRP A 21 -20.05 7.21 13.92
N LEU A 22 -19.28 8.17 14.42
CA LEU A 22 -19.00 8.31 15.87
C LEU A 22 -20.05 9.18 16.58
N LYS A 23 -20.79 9.99 15.80
CA LYS A 23 -21.89 10.86 16.25
C LYS A 23 -23.13 10.60 15.44
N GLN A 24 -24.28 10.64 16.09
CA GLN A 24 -25.59 10.41 15.46
C GLN A 24 -26.34 11.74 15.24
N PRO A 25 -27.31 11.79 14.30
CA PRO A 25 -28.19 12.95 14.16
C PRO A 25 -28.87 13.27 15.49
N GLY A 26 -28.75 14.52 15.95
CA GLY A 26 -29.20 14.97 17.26
C GLY A 26 -28.11 15.14 18.30
N ASP A 27 -26.90 14.60 18.08
CA ASP A 27 -25.78 14.76 19.00
C ASP A 27 -25.14 16.14 18.89
N HIS A 28 -24.69 16.65 20.03
CA HIS A 28 -23.88 17.87 20.06
C HIS A 28 -22.43 17.57 19.69
N VAL A 29 -21.87 18.41 18.82
CA VAL A 29 -20.50 18.28 18.31
C VAL A 29 -19.75 19.59 18.57
N GLU A 30 -18.56 19.51 19.14
CA GLU A 30 -17.67 20.65 19.32
C GLU A 30 -16.67 20.73 18.16
N LYS A 31 -16.20 21.95 17.87
CA LYS A 31 -15.15 22.16 16.87
C LYS A 31 -13.88 21.39 17.25
N GLY A 32 -13.40 20.51 16.36
CA GLY A 32 -12.24 19.64 16.58
C GLY A 32 -12.61 18.26 17.14
N GLU A 33 -13.91 17.98 17.36
CA GLU A 33 -14.38 16.67 17.80
C GLU A 33 -14.55 15.71 16.62
N TYR A 34 -14.25 14.43 16.83
CA TYR A 34 -14.39 13.40 15.80
C TYR A 34 -15.87 13.09 15.53
N VAL A 35 -16.24 13.10 14.25
CA VAL A 35 -17.62 12.90 13.78
C VAL A 35 -17.81 11.53 13.15
N LEU A 36 -16.83 11.10 12.36
CA LEU A 36 -16.85 9.80 11.70
C LEU A 36 -15.43 9.30 11.39
N GLU A 37 -15.32 8.01 11.10
CA GLU A 37 -14.10 7.36 10.61
C GLU A 37 -14.26 7.02 9.13
N LEU A 38 -13.29 7.47 8.32
CA LEU A 38 -13.19 7.16 6.89
C LEU A 38 -12.16 6.04 6.67
N GLU A 39 -12.59 4.96 6.02
CA GLU A 39 -11.72 3.92 5.51
C GLU A 39 -11.17 4.33 4.13
N THR A 40 -9.86 4.38 3.99
CA THR A 40 -9.19 4.59 2.70
C THR A 40 -8.48 3.31 2.25
N ASP A 41 -7.88 3.32 1.08
CA ASP A 41 -7.12 2.15 0.57
C ASP A 41 -5.83 1.88 1.36
N LYS A 42 -5.39 2.82 2.21
CA LYS A 42 -4.11 2.73 2.94
C LYS A 42 -4.26 2.79 4.45
N VAL A 43 -5.06 3.73 4.97
CA VAL A 43 -5.24 3.97 6.42
C VAL A 43 -6.64 4.47 6.70
N ASN A 44 -7.11 4.24 7.94
CA ASN A 44 -8.33 4.85 8.42
C ASN A 44 -8.02 6.29 8.88
N VAL A 45 -8.90 7.22 8.54
CA VAL A 45 -8.77 8.66 8.86
C VAL A 45 -10.00 9.10 9.64
N GLU A 46 -9.78 9.63 10.82
CA GLU A 46 -10.85 10.23 11.64
C GLU A 46 -11.12 11.66 11.15
N ILE A 47 -12.40 11.96 10.87
CA ILE A 47 -12.84 13.27 10.41
C ILE A 47 -13.37 14.06 11.60
N ILE A 48 -12.84 15.27 11.76
CA ILE A 48 -13.22 16.21 12.81
C ILE A 48 -14.24 17.22 12.29
N SER A 49 -15.08 17.73 13.18
CA SER A 49 -15.97 18.86 12.87
C SER A 49 -15.23 20.18 12.89
N ASP A 50 -15.42 21.00 11.85
CA ASP A 50 -14.94 22.39 11.81
C ASP A 50 -15.88 23.37 12.55
N TYR A 51 -17.05 22.90 12.97
CA TYR A 51 -18.13 23.70 13.53
C TYR A 51 -18.60 23.14 14.87
N THR A 52 -19.08 24.02 15.74
CA THR A 52 -19.74 23.65 17.01
C THR A 52 -21.25 23.78 16.83
N GLY A 53 -22.02 22.75 17.15
CA GLY A 53 -23.47 22.76 17.02
C GLY A 53 -24.08 21.38 17.21
N THR A 54 -25.33 21.21 16.81
CA THR A 54 -26.01 19.92 16.82
C THR A 54 -25.98 19.33 15.40
N LEU A 55 -25.58 18.07 15.28
CA LEU A 55 -25.58 17.33 14.04
C LEU A 55 -27.03 17.12 13.57
N SER A 56 -27.43 17.72 12.46
CA SER A 56 -28.84 17.70 11.99
C SER A 56 -29.12 16.47 11.14
N GLU A 57 -28.23 16.14 10.19
CA GLU A 57 -28.46 15.07 9.22
C GLU A 57 -27.12 14.51 8.69
N HIS A 58 -27.10 13.19 8.45
CA HIS A 58 -26.06 12.54 7.67
C HIS A 58 -26.43 12.59 6.18
N LEU A 59 -25.53 13.09 5.33
CA LEU A 59 -25.71 13.15 3.88
C LEU A 59 -25.21 11.90 3.16
N ALA A 60 -24.57 10.98 3.90
CA ALA A 60 -24.08 9.70 3.41
C ALA A 60 -24.17 8.63 4.50
N GLU A 61 -24.42 7.39 4.11
CA GLU A 61 -24.58 6.26 5.02
C GLU A 61 -23.24 5.53 5.25
N GLU A 62 -23.17 4.69 6.30
CA GLU A 62 -22.03 3.81 6.52
C GLU A 62 -21.79 2.89 5.31
N GLY A 63 -20.57 2.84 4.83
CA GLY A 63 -20.16 2.10 3.64
C GLY A 63 -20.29 2.85 2.33
N ASP A 64 -20.74 4.11 2.32
CA ASP A 64 -20.76 4.95 1.13
C ASP A 64 -19.37 5.53 0.82
N THR A 65 -19.10 5.70 -0.47
CA THR A 65 -17.86 6.31 -0.93
C THR A 65 -18.05 7.81 -1.07
N VAL A 66 -17.22 8.60 -0.37
CA VAL A 66 -17.22 10.06 -0.39
C VAL A 66 -15.90 10.60 -0.94
N GLN A 67 -15.97 11.73 -1.64
CA GLN A 67 -14.79 12.37 -2.25
C GLN A 67 -14.29 13.52 -1.38
N VAL A 68 -13.01 13.88 -1.52
CA VAL A 68 -12.43 15.06 -0.90
C VAL A 68 -13.24 16.30 -1.29
N GLY A 69 -13.62 17.13 -0.30
CA GLY A 69 -14.48 18.32 -0.47
C GLY A 69 -15.98 18.04 -0.52
N GLN A 70 -16.43 16.80 -0.54
CA GLN A 70 -17.85 16.45 -0.49
C GLN A 70 -18.41 16.71 0.91
N ALA A 71 -19.64 17.31 0.97
CA ALA A 71 -20.37 17.44 2.21
C ALA A 71 -20.88 16.08 2.67
N ILE A 72 -20.66 15.76 3.95
CA ILE A 72 -21.00 14.46 4.56
C ILE A 72 -22.04 14.59 5.67
N ALA A 73 -22.13 15.75 6.32
CA ALA A 73 -23.10 16.01 7.36
C ALA A 73 -23.44 17.51 7.44
N ILE A 74 -24.58 17.82 8.06
CA ILE A 74 -25.04 19.18 8.33
C ILE A 74 -25.05 19.40 9.85
N VAL A 75 -24.39 20.47 10.30
CA VAL A 75 -24.38 20.92 11.69
C VAL A 75 -25.17 22.23 11.81
N ASP A 76 -26.11 22.27 12.76
CA ASP A 76 -26.87 23.48 13.08
C ASP A 76 -26.19 24.21 14.25
N GLU A 77 -25.56 25.35 13.96
CA GLU A 77 -24.85 26.19 14.94
C GLU A 77 -25.80 26.85 15.98
N ASN A 78 -27.09 26.86 15.72
CA ASN A 78 -28.11 27.49 16.58
C ASN A 78 -28.94 26.48 17.39
N GLY A 79 -28.66 25.18 17.30
CA GLY A 79 -29.35 24.13 18.03
C GLY A 79 -29.02 24.15 19.52
N SER A 80 -29.98 24.63 20.34
CA SER A 80 -29.87 24.54 21.80
C SER A 80 -30.04 23.11 22.28
N ALA A 81 -29.05 22.59 23.03
CA ALA A 81 -29.01 21.26 23.57
C ALA A 81 -30.24 20.93 24.44
N ALA A 82 -30.98 19.89 24.09
CA ALA A 82 -31.86 19.17 25.00
C ALA A 82 -31.01 18.20 25.82
N ALA A 83 -31.00 18.41 27.14
CA ALA A 83 -30.16 17.69 28.09
C ALA A 83 -30.51 16.20 28.20
N ALA A 84 -29.52 15.33 28.13
CA ALA A 84 -29.57 13.95 28.61
C ALA A 84 -28.34 13.65 29.50
N PRO A 85 -28.39 12.71 30.47
CA PRO A 85 -27.68 12.81 31.75
C PRO A 85 -26.22 12.35 31.71
N LYS A 86 -25.46 13.09 32.51
CA LYS A 86 -24.04 12.91 32.87
C LYS A 86 -23.72 11.49 33.40
N ALA A 87 -22.71 10.86 32.81
CA ALA A 87 -21.92 9.83 33.47
C ALA A 87 -20.50 10.38 33.69
N GLU A 88 -20.03 10.25 34.93
CA GLU A 88 -18.78 10.79 35.46
C GLU A 88 -17.53 10.18 34.81
N ALA A 89 -16.58 11.03 34.45
CA ALA A 89 -15.22 10.63 34.09
C ALA A 89 -14.24 10.81 35.27
N PRO A 90 -13.24 9.98 35.45
CA PRO A 90 -12.20 10.21 36.44
C PRO A 90 -11.12 11.17 35.91
N LYS A 91 -10.80 12.11 36.76
CA LYS A 91 -9.77 13.13 36.71
C LYS A 91 -8.38 12.51 36.51
N VAL A 92 -7.61 13.01 35.58
CA VAL A 92 -6.16 12.90 35.57
C VAL A 92 -5.54 14.29 35.48
N GLU A 93 -4.54 14.48 36.30
CA GLU A 93 -3.86 15.68 36.75
C GLU A 93 -2.98 16.32 35.66
N GLU A 94 -3.03 17.65 35.61
CA GLU A 94 -2.16 18.51 34.77
C GLU A 94 -0.71 18.47 35.26
N ALA A 95 0.21 18.32 34.34
CA ALA A 95 1.60 18.72 34.50
C ALA A 95 1.98 19.75 33.45
N LYS A 96 2.21 20.94 33.93
CA LYS A 96 2.62 22.17 33.28
C LYS A 96 4.06 22.10 32.79
N ALA A 97 4.34 22.49 31.58
CA ALA A 97 5.66 22.94 31.15
C ALA A 97 5.56 24.09 30.16
N GLU A 98 6.27 25.13 30.49
CA GLU A 98 6.37 26.45 29.86
C GLU A 98 7.20 26.46 28.57
N PRO A 99 7.04 27.49 27.72
CA PRO A 99 7.62 27.48 26.36
C PRO A 99 8.99 28.13 26.28
N ALA A 100 9.87 27.59 25.47
CA ALA A 100 11.13 28.23 25.09
C ALA A 100 11.06 28.81 23.68
N LYS A 101 11.55 30.02 23.62
CA LYS A 101 11.61 31.08 22.62
C LYS A 101 12.24 30.71 21.28
N ALA A 102 11.67 31.32 20.26
CA ALA A 102 12.21 31.41 18.90
C ALA A 102 13.50 32.21 18.81
N GLU A 103 14.35 31.87 17.88
CA GLU A 103 15.35 32.77 17.32
C GLU A 103 15.39 32.67 15.80
N GLN A 104 15.29 33.83 15.18
CA GLN A 104 15.24 34.11 13.76
C GLN A 104 16.64 34.07 13.13
N ALA A 105 16.74 33.62 11.92
CA ALA A 105 17.66 34.18 10.95
C ALA A 105 17.22 33.88 9.49
N ALA A 106 16.86 34.89 8.77
CA ALA A 106 16.92 35.02 7.31
C ALA A 106 18.19 35.82 6.96
N PRO A 107 18.59 36.12 5.70
CA PRO A 107 17.96 35.84 4.42
C PRO A 107 18.90 35.43 3.25
N ALA A 108 18.27 35.14 2.12
CA ALA A 108 18.64 35.51 0.75
C ALA A 108 19.72 34.72 -0.03
N LYS A 109 19.37 34.20 -1.20
CA LYS A 109 19.68 34.88 -2.49
C LYS A 109 18.96 34.22 -3.66
N GLU A 110 18.53 35.08 -4.55
CA GLU A 110 17.88 34.87 -5.84
C GLU A 110 18.64 33.89 -6.76
N ALA A 111 17.85 33.12 -7.53
CA ALA A 111 18.31 32.54 -8.79
C ALA A 111 17.18 32.63 -9.83
N PRO A 112 17.52 32.74 -11.14
CA PRO A 112 16.71 33.44 -12.11
C PRO A 112 15.59 32.61 -12.74
N LYS A 113 14.57 33.36 -13.10
CA LYS A 113 13.41 33.02 -13.88
C LYS A 113 13.78 32.38 -15.22
N ALA A 114 13.36 31.14 -15.45
CA ALA A 114 13.27 30.56 -16.78
C ALA A 114 11.82 30.53 -17.21
N GLU A 115 11.56 31.20 -18.33
CA GLU A 115 10.24 31.34 -18.96
C GLU A 115 9.65 29.98 -19.35
N ALA A 116 8.46 29.71 -18.89
CA ALA A 116 7.64 28.61 -19.37
C ALA A 116 7.07 28.97 -20.75
N LYS A 117 7.55 28.32 -21.79
CA LYS A 117 6.86 28.29 -23.08
C LYS A 117 5.69 27.34 -22.99
N GLU A 118 4.49 27.87 -23.14
CA GLU A 118 3.27 27.11 -23.40
C GLU A 118 3.44 26.24 -24.65
N ALA A 119 3.43 24.95 -24.48
CA ALA A 119 3.33 23.99 -25.59
C ALA A 119 1.85 23.77 -25.90
N SER A 120 1.29 24.58 -26.80
CA SER A 120 0.03 24.25 -27.48
C SER A 120 0.28 23.01 -28.37
N SER A 121 -0.43 21.93 -28.13
CA SER A 121 -0.47 20.74 -28.97
C SER A 121 -1.21 21.04 -30.26
N THR A 122 -0.55 21.61 -31.24
CA THR A 122 -1.01 21.72 -32.62
C THR A 122 -0.65 20.40 -33.31
N GLN A 123 -1.66 19.58 -33.65
CA GLN A 123 -1.48 18.47 -34.59
C GLN A 123 -0.86 19.04 -35.89
N GLN A 124 0.40 18.72 -36.14
CA GLN A 124 1.09 19.14 -37.37
C GLN A 124 0.55 18.35 -38.53
N VAL A 125 -0.39 18.95 -39.31
CA VAL A 125 -0.85 18.40 -40.57
C VAL A 125 0.31 18.42 -41.58
N ILE A 126 0.67 17.24 -42.10
CA ILE A 126 1.71 17.11 -43.11
C ILE A 126 1.09 17.55 -44.49
N ALA A 127 1.37 18.76 -44.91
CA ALA A 127 0.86 19.28 -46.18
C ALA A 127 2.02 19.77 -47.09
N SER A 128 1.86 19.62 -48.38
CA SER A 128 2.82 20.10 -49.36
C SER A 128 2.92 21.64 -49.32
N PRO A 129 4.08 22.25 -49.63
CA PRO A 129 4.23 23.71 -49.67
C PRO A 129 3.20 24.43 -50.53
N ALA A 130 2.85 23.85 -51.68
CA ALA A 130 1.86 24.37 -52.59
C ALA A 130 0.43 24.26 -52.00
N ALA A 131 0.09 23.17 -51.32
CA ALA A 131 -1.20 23.00 -50.62
C ALA A 131 -1.37 24.01 -49.48
N ARG A 132 -0.31 24.28 -48.71
CA ARG A 132 -0.31 25.30 -47.64
C ARG A 132 -0.53 26.72 -48.18
N LYS A 133 0.07 27.04 -49.36
CA LYS A 133 -0.11 28.33 -50.03
C LYS A 133 -1.56 28.49 -50.49
N LEU A 134 -2.11 27.50 -51.17
CA LEU A 134 -3.48 27.53 -51.71
C LEU A 134 -4.53 27.56 -50.55
N ALA A 135 -4.32 26.81 -49.48
CA ALA A 135 -5.21 26.82 -48.32
C ALA A 135 -5.24 28.20 -47.65
N ARG A 136 -4.08 28.89 -47.55
CA ARG A 136 -3.98 30.25 -47.04
C ARG A 136 -4.66 31.28 -47.97
N GLU A 137 -4.51 31.15 -49.26
CA GLU A 137 -5.16 32.02 -50.27
C GLU A 137 -6.69 31.87 -50.26
N LYS A 138 -7.19 30.65 -50.01
CA LYS A 138 -8.63 30.36 -49.97
C LYS A 138 -9.25 30.35 -48.59
N GLY A 139 -8.50 30.61 -47.54
CA GLY A 139 -8.98 30.64 -46.14
C GLY A 139 -9.44 29.28 -45.61
N ILE A 140 -8.88 28.17 -46.14
CA ILE A 140 -9.29 26.80 -45.77
C ILE A 140 -8.36 26.27 -44.68
N ASP A 141 -8.94 25.74 -43.59
CA ASP A 141 -8.20 25.08 -42.52
C ASP A 141 -7.78 23.67 -42.95
N LEU A 142 -6.46 23.46 -43.03
CA LEU A 142 -5.87 22.19 -43.43
C LEU A 142 -6.21 21.00 -42.54
N THR A 143 -6.66 21.24 -41.30
CA THR A 143 -7.10 20.19 -40.37
C THR A 143 -8.45 19.61 -40.75
N GLN A 144 -9.23 20.33 -41.53
CA GLN A 144 -10.57 19.92 -41.95
C GLN A 144 -10.63 19.38 -43.38
N VAL A 145 -9.49 19.34 -44.11
CA VAL A 145 -9.41 18.83 -45.47
C VAL A 145 -9.30 17.30 -45.48
N PRO A 146 -10.26 16.56 -46.09
CA PRO A 146 -10.14 15.11 -46.24
C PRO A 146 -8.90 14.75 -47.06
N VAL A 147 -8.04 13.87 -46.51
CA VAL A 147 -6.79 13.48 -47.17
C VAL A 147 -6.96 12.18 -47.90
N ALA A 148 -6.75 12.18 -49.22
CA ALA A 148 -6.81 10.99 -50.07
C ALA A 148 -5.48 10.23 -50.16
N ASP A 149 -4.37 10.81 -49.70
CA ASP A 149 -3.05 10.18 -49.72
C ASP A 149 -2.89 9.12 -48.59
N PRO A 150 -2.52 7.86 -48.92
CA PRO A 150 -2.26 6.82 -47.90
C PRO A 150 -1.19 7.17 -46.88
N LEU A 151 -0.33 8.16 -47.15
CA LEU A 151 0.71 8.67 -46.25
C LEU A 151 0.25 9.88 -45.43
N GLY A 152 -1.05 10.22 -45.46
CA GLY A 152 -1.61 11.31 -44.67
C GLY A 152 -1.15 12.71 -45.08
N ARG A 153 -0.72 12.92 -46.35
CA ARG A 153 -0.24 14.22 -46.82
C ARG A 153 -1.32 14.96 -47.57
N VAL A 154 -1.64 16.18 -47.13
CA VAL A 154 -2.57 17.07 -47.85
C VAL A 154 -1.88 17.61 -49.08
N ARG A 155 -2.50 17.35 -50.27
CA ARG A 155 -2.05 17.82 -51.58
C ARG A 155 -2.92 18.97 -52.08
N VAL A 156 -2.48 19.68 -53.14
CA VAL A 156 -3.24 20.78 -53.76
C VAL A 156 -4.64 20.34 -54.20
N GLN A 157 -4.77 19.14 -54.72
CA GLN A 157 -6.05 18.57 -55.19
C GLN A 157 -7.06 18.39 -54.04
N ASP A 158 -6.59 18.04 -52.83
CA ASP A 158 -7.43 17.85 -51.65
C ASP A 158 -7.99 19.21 -51.20
N VAL A 159 -7.18 20.28 -51.24
CA VAL A 159 -7.59 21.64 -50.91
C VAL A 159 -8.57 22.22 -51.96
N GLU A 160 -8.36 21.91 -53.23
CA GLU A 160 -9.28 22.31 -54.32
C GLU A 160 -10.62 21.57 -54.22
N ALA A 161 -10.61 20.28 -53.90
CA ALA A 161 -11.82 19.50 -53.67
C ALA A 161 -12.61 20.04 -52.47
N ALA A 162 -11.92 20.38 -51.37
CA ALA A 162 -12.54 20.98 -50.20
C ALA A 162 -13.12 22.39 -50.50
N SER A 163 -12.51 23.16 -51.45
CA SER A 163 -13.01 24.49 -51.84
C SER A 163 -14.26 24.43 -52.75
N ASN A 164 -14.46 23.34 -53.49
CA ASN A 164 -15.54 23.16 -54.41
C ASN A 164 -16.71 22.31 -53.87
N ALA A 165 -16.59 21.81 -52.62
CA ALA A 165 -17.68 21.11 -51.95
C ALA A 165 -18.78 22.10 -51.57
N PRO A 166 -20.07 21.83 -51.91
CA PRO A 166 -21.17 22.68 -51.43
C PRO A 166 -21.18 22.68 -49.93
N ALA A 167 -21.36 23.86 -49.31
CA ALA A 167 -21.45 24.02 -47.87
C ALA A 167 -22.49 23.05 -47.29
N ALA A 168 -22.01 22.08 -46.49
CA ALA A 168 -22.89 21.20 -45.78
C ALA A 168 -23.73 22.04 -44.77
N PRO A 169 -25.02 21.72 -44.58
CA PRO A 169 -25.85 22.44 -43.60
C PRO A 169 -25.18 22.39 -42.22
N ALA A 170 -25.18 23.53 -41.55
CA ALA A 170 -24.64 23.64 -40.19
C ALA A 170 -25.20 22.53 -39.29
N ALA A 171 -24.32 21.71 -38.76
CA ALA A 171 -24.68 20.69 -37.78
C ALA A 171 -25.38 21.35 -36.60
N PRO A 172 -26.43 20.76 -36.02
CA PRO A 172 -27.09 21.29 -34.80
C PRO A 172 -26.06 21.44 -33.70
N ALA A 173 -26.18 22.52 -32.97
CA ALA A 173 -25.30 22.84 -31.81
C ALA A 173 -25.02 21.60 -30.98
N ALA A 174 -23.74 21.33 -30.76
CA ALA A 174 -23.28 20.21 -29.97
C ALA A 174 -24.04 20.16 -28.64
N ALA A 175 -24.72 19.05 -28.40
CA ALA A 175 -25.28 18.73 -27.10
C ALA A 175 -24.15 18.83 -26.04
N PRO A 176 -24.44 19.28 -24.82
CA PRO A 176 -23.42 19.44 -23.77
C PRO A 176 -22.69 18.10 -23.65
N LYS A 177 -21.34 18.15 -23.66
CA LYS A 177 -20.50 16.97 -23.38
C LYS A 177 -21.03 16.31 -22.13
N GLN A 178 -21.57 15.11 -22.28
CA GLN A 178 -21.90 14.27 -21.15
C GLN A 178 -20.65 14.19 -20.29
N ALA A 179 -20.80 14.59 -19.04
CA ALA A 179 -19.80 14.30 -18.01
C ALA A 179 -19.41 12.83 -18.08
N PRO A 180 -18.13 12.43 -17.79
CA PRO A 180 -17.73 11.04 -17.80
C PRO A 180 -18.79 10.27 -17.02
N ALA A 181 -19.39 9.26 -17.69
CA ALA A 181 -20.39 8.42 -17.06
C ALA A 181 -19.86 7.96 -15.70
N ALA A 182 -20.50 8.39 -14.63
CA ALA A 182 -20.24 7.86 -13.31
C ALA A 182 -20.22 6.33 -13.46
N LYS A 183 -19.15 5.67 -13.01
CA LYS A 183 -19.07 4.21 -12.97
C LYS A 183 -20.36 3.75 -12.31
N GLN A 184 -21.23 3.10 -13.10
CA GLN A 184 -22.46 2.53 -12.57
C GLN A 184 -22.08 1.69 -11.35
N ALA A 185 -22.57 2.08 -10.19
CA ALA A 185 -22.53 1.26 -9.00
C ALA A 185 -23.05 -0.14 -9.42
N ALA A 186 -22.30 -1.18 -9.08
CA ALA A 186 -22.73 -2.53 -9.36
C ALA A 186 -24.13 -2.70 -8.78
N ALA A 187 -25.07 -3.20 -9.61
CA ALA A 187 -26.45 -3.45 -9.17
C ALA A 187 -26.45 -4.30 -7.88
N PRO A 188 -27.35 -4.02 -6.93
CA PRO A 188 -27.44 -4.79 -5.71
C PRO A 188 -27.59 -6.29 -6.05
N VAL A 189 -26.85 -7.14 -5.36
CA VAL A 189 -27.00 -8.60 -5.51
C VAL A 189 -28.29 -8.98 -4.83
N GLU A 190 -29.37 -9.17 -5.60
CA GLU A 190 -30.63 -9.70 -5.08
C GLU A 190 -30.48 -11.22 -4.87
N VAL A 191 -30.43 -11.65 -3.64
CA VAL A 191 -30.43 -13.07 -3.25
C VAL A 191 -31.76 -13.34 -2.54
N ASN A 192 -32.61 -14.10 -3.19
CA ASN A 192 -33.93 -14.50 -2.66
C ASN A 192 -33.88 -15.84 -1.87
N ASP A 193 -32.87 -16.03 -1.02
CA ASP A 193 -32.76 -17.22 -0.17
C ASP A 193 -32.33 -16.79 1.24
N ASP A 194 -33.22 -16.95 2.21
CA ASP A 194 -33.01 -16.58 3.63
C ASP A 194 -31.82 -17.31 4.29
N ARG A 195 -31.26 -18.32 3.65
CA ARG A 195 -30.04 -19.03 4.11
C ARG A 195 -28.76 -18.40 3.63
N ILE A 196 -28.83 -17.38 2.79
CA ILE A 196 -27.64 -16.70 2.20
C ILE A 196 -27.57 -15.29 2.77
N GLU A 197 -26.53 -15.06 3.57
CA GLU A 197 -26.18 -13.74 4.06
C GLU A 197 -25.27 -13.04 3.03
N VAL A 198 -25.68 -11.87 2.56
CA VAL A 198 -24.89 -11.07 1.64
C VAL A 198 -24.09 -10.05 2.44
N VAL A 199 -22.78 -10.24 2.53
CA VAL A 199 -21.86 -9.33 3.24
C VAL A 199 -21.04 -8.51 2.24
N LYS A 200 -21.14 -7.19 2.32
CA LYS A 200 -20.34 -6.27 1.48
C LYS A 200 -18.87 -6.35 1.92
N MET A 201 -17.95 -6.52 0.96
CA MET A 201 -16.52 -6.47 1.26
C MET A 201 -16.11 -5.05 1.64
N THR A 202 -15.32 -4.89 2.72
CA THR A 202 -14.71 -3.61 3.06
C THR A 202 -13.79 -3.14 1.92
N ARG A 203 -13.55 -1.84 1.82
CA ARG A 203 -12.67 -1.26 0.78
C ARG A 203 -11.25 -1.82 0.89
N ARG A 204 -10.74 -1.94 2.10
CA ARG A 204 -9.43 -2.55 2.37
C ARG A 204 -9.37 -3.99 1.85
N ARG A 205 -10.40 -4.80 2.09
CA ARG A 205 -10.48 -6.18 1.58
C ARG A 205 -10.49 -6.22 0.05
N GLN A 206 -11.23 -5.30 -0.59
CA GLN A 206 -11.26 -5.18 -2.05
C GLN A 206 -9.89 -4.81 -2.62
N THR A 207 -9.18 -3.86 -1.99
CA THR A 207 -7.82 -3.46 -2.40
C THR A 207 -6.84 -4.62 -2.26
N ILE A 208 -6.88 -5.35 -1.13
CA ILE A 208 -6.05 -6.55 -0.91
C ILE A 208 -6.32 -7.59 -2.00
N ALA A 209 -7.60 -7.92 -2.25
CA ALA A 209 -7.98 -8.90 -3.26
C ALA A 209 -7.47 -8.54 -4.65
N LYS A 210 -7.64 -7.27 -5.06
CA LYS A 210 -7.15 -6.75 -6.34
C LYS A 210 -5.61 -6.87 -6.46
N ARG A 211 -4.89 -6.46 -5.41
CA ARG A 211 -3.41 -6.53 -5.40
C ARG A 211 -2.89 -7.96 -5.48
N LEU A 212 -3.50 -8.90 -4.74
CA LEU A 212 -3.09 -10.30 -4.75
C LEU A 212 -3.26 -10.94 -6.15
N VAL A 213 -4.40 -10.69 -6.81
CA VAL A 213 -4.64 -11.19 -8.17
C VAL A 213 -3.68 -10.53 -9.17
N GLN A 214 -3.43 -9.23 -9.04
CA GLN A 214 -2.50 -8.49 -9.90
C GLN A 214 -1.09 -9.08 -9.83
N VAL A 215 -0.56 -9.30 -8.63
CA VAL A 215 0.78 -9.87 -8.42
C VAL A 215 0.92 -11.25 -9.06
N GLN A 216 -0.08 -12.11 -8.89
CA GLN A 216 -0.07 -13.45 -9.51
C GLN A 216 -0.14 -13.41 -11.04
N SER A 217 -0.75 -12.38 -11.61
CA SER A 217 -0.85 -12.20 -13.06
C SER A 217 0.41 -11.59 -13.67
N GLU A 218 1.12 -10.74 -12.92
CA GLU A 218 2.30 -10.00 -13.41
C GLU A 218 3.62 -10.75 -13.18
N ALA A 219 3.74 -11.48 -12.06
CA ALA A 219 4.96 -12.19 -11.70
C ALA A 219 4.97 -13.64 -12.20
N ALA A 220 6.12 -14.11 -12.70
CA ALA A 220 6.35 -15.51 -12.96
C ALA A 220 6.69 -16.24 -11.63
N MET A 221 5.66 -16.36 -10.76
CA MET A 221 5.85 -16.89 -9.41
C MET A 221 6.19 -18.37 -9.42
N LEU A 222 7.29 -18.73 -8.75
CA LEU A 222 7.65 -20.08 -8.43
C LEU A 222 7.93 -20.21 -6.94
N THR A 223 7.71 -21.38 -6.35
CA THR A 223 8.01 -21.67 -4.95
C THR A 223 8.93 -22.87 -4.86
N THR A 224 10.03 -22.73 -4.12
CA THR A 224 10.91 -23.83 -3.74
C THR A 224 10.88 -24.03 -2.23
N PHE A 225 11.15 -25.25 -1.78
CA PHE A 225 11.06 -25.65 -0.39
C PHE A 225 12.38 -26.23 0.09
N ASN A 226 12.65 -26.08 1.38
CA ASN A 226 13.69 -26.77 2.10
C ASN A 226 13.22 -27.09 3.52
N GLU A 227 13.88 -28.00 4.19
CA GLU A 227 13.64 -28.26 5.61
C GLU A 227 14.87 -27.89 6.43
N VAL A 228 14.64 -27.44 7.66
CA VAL A 228 15.69 -27.01 8.58
C VAL A 228 15.53 -27.68 9.95
N ASP A 229 16.63 -28.15 10.50
CA ASP A 229 16.73 -28.58 11.89
C ASP A 229 16.94 -27.37 12.80
N LEU A 230 16.00 -27.13 13.70
CA LEU A 230 16.05 -26.00 14.64
C LEU A 230 16.66 -26.37 16.01
N SER A 231 17.26 -27.53 16.15
CA SER A 231 17.82 -27.99 17.43
C SER A 231 18.81 -27.00 18.02
N ALA A 232 19.76 -26.51 17.21
CA ALA A 232 20.80 -25.58 17.66
C ALA A 232 20.22 -24.21 18.05
N VAL A 233 19.28 -23.65 17.25
CA VAL A 233 18.59 -22.40 17.57
C VAL A 233 17.77 -22.54 18.84
N MET A 234 17.05 -23.65 19.01
CA MET A 234 16.23 -23.90 20.20
C MET A 234 17.10 -24.07 21.45
N GLU A 235 18.22 -24.76 21.36
CA GLU A 235 19.18 -24.90 22.45
C GLU A 235 19.78 -23.54 22.84
N LEU A 236 20.29 -22.78 21.87
CA LEU A 236 20.84 -21.45 22.10
C LEU A 236 19.80 -20.53 22.76
N ARG A 237 18.59 -20.53 22.22
CA ARG A 237 17.47 -19.75 22.78
C ARG A 237 17.15 -20.18 24.21
N ASN A 238 17.09 -21.47 24.50
CA ASN A 238 16.78 -21.98 25.85
C ASN A 238 17.85 -21.61 26.85
N ARG A 239 19.14 -21.64 26.47
CA ARG A 239 20.25 -21.19 27.32
C ARG A 239 20.18 -19.71 27.68
N HIS A 240 19.77 -18.86 26.75
CA HIS A 240 19.90 -17.41 26.88
C HIS A 240 18.61 -16.66 27.12
N LYS A 241 17.41 -17.25 26.93
CA LYS A 241 16.11 -16.57 26.99
C LYS A 241 15.90 -15.73 28.27
N ASP A 242 16.29 -16.27 29.44
CA ASP A 242 16.02 -15.61 30.73
C ASP A 242 16.98 -14.43 30.98
N SER A 243 18.26 -14.58 30.62
CA SER A 243 19.24 -13.50 30.70
C SER A 243 18.94 -12.42 29.66
N PHE A 244 18.51 -12.80 28.48
CA PHE A 244 18.16 -11.88 27.39
C PHE A 244 16.98 -10.97 27.78
N VAL A 245 15.91 -11.53 28.37
CA VAL A 245 14.77 -10.75 28.87
C VAL A 245 15.21 -9.79 29.95
N LYS A 246 16.03 -10.24 30.90
CA LYS A 246 16.52 -9.37 32.01
C LYS A 246 17.35 -8.18 31.51
N THR A 247 18.11 -8.38 30.42
CA THR A 247 19.01 -7.36 29.87
C THR A 247 18.33 -6.41 28.91
N ASN A 248 17.40 -6.92 28.09
CA ASN A 248 16.86 -6.18 26.95
C ASN A 248 15.36 -5.84 27.08
N ASP A 249 14.69 -6.32 28.13
CA ASP A 249 13.24 -6.15 28.35
C ASP A 249 12.37 -6.63 27.18
N VAL A 250 12.86 -7.62 26.42
CA VAL A 250 12.17 -8.24 25.28
C VAL A 250 12.47 -9.74 25.26
N LYS A 251 11.50 -10.54 24.79
CA LYS A 251 11.66 -11.99 24.67
C LYS A 251 12.53 -12.32 23.45
N LEU A 252 13.47 -13.27 23.61
CA LEU A 252 14.20 -13.83 22.48
C LEU A 252 13.28 -14.78 21.70
N GLY A 253 12.74 -14.31 20.59
CA GLY A 253 11.89 -15.08 19.68
C GLY A 253 12.71 -15.79 18.60
N PHE A 254 12.01 -16.46 17.67
CA PHE A 254 12.64 -17.04 16.47
C PHE A 254 12.82 -16.00 15.36
N MET A 255 12.01 -14.92 15.36
CA MET A 255 11.99 -13.98 14.26
C MET A 255 13.31 -13.24 14.07
N SER A 256 14.02 -12.92 15.14
CA SER A 256 15.35 -12.31 15.05
C SER A 256 16.39 -13.24 14.39
N PHE A 257 16.37 -14.54 14.69
CA PHE A 257 17.24 -15.53 14.05
C PHE A 257 16.94 -15.61 12.54
N PHE A 258 15.66 -15.77 12.19
CA PHE A 258 15.25 -15.84 10.78
C PHE A 258 15.55 -14.54 10.02
N THR A 259 15.30 -13.39 10.64
CA THR A 259 15.61 -12.09 10.01
C THR A 259 17.11 -11.95 9.72
N LYS A 260 17.96 -12.31 10.68
CA LYS A 260 19.42 -12.28 10.49
C LYS A 260 19.89 -13.29 9.44
N ALA A 261 19.35 -14.50 9.45
CA ALA A 261 19.67 -15.52 8.44
C ALA A 261 19.23 -15.08 7.03
N VAL A 262 18.03 -14.50 6.90
CA VAL A 262 17.54 -13.91 5.66
C VAL A 262 18.47 -12.82 5.15
N ILE A 263 18.89 -11.88 6.01
CA ILE A 263 19.81 -10.80 5.63
C ILE A 263 21.15 -11.36 5.15
N GLY A 264 21.72 -12.35 5.87
CA GLY A 264 22.94 -13.01 5.45
C GLY A 264 22.80 -13.69 4.07
N ALA A 265 21.66 -14.33 3.83
CA ALA A 265 21.36 -14.93 2.53
C ALA A 265 21.11 -13.87 1.44
N LEU A 266 20.43 -12.74 1.72
CA LEU A 266 20.22 -11.67 0.77
C LEU A 266 21.53 -10.98 0.35
N LYS A 267 22.48 -10.82 1.27
CA LYS A 267 23.84 -10.33 0.94
C LYS A 267 24.55 -11.24 -0.07
N LYS A 268 24.33 -12.56 0.01
CA LYS A 268 24.93 -13.57 -0.86
C LYS A 268 24.16 -13.70 -2.19
N TYR A 269 22.83 -13.48 -2.18
CA TYR A 269 21.94 -13.58 -3.34
C TYR A 269 21.17 -12.26 -3.56
N PRO A 270 21.84 -11.20 -4.05
CA PRO A 270 21.29 -9.84 -4.07
C PRO A 270 20.12 -9.65 -5.03
N LEU A 271 19.87 -10.55 -5.97
CA LEU A 271 18.70 -10.49 -6.86
C LEU A 271 17.38 -10.72 -6.11
N LEU A 272 17.41 -11.42 -4.97
CA LEU A 272 16.24 -11.57 -4.11
C LEU A 272 15.91 -10.30 -3.31
N ASN A 273 16.85 -9.33 -3.24
CA ASN A 273 16.67 -8.01 -2.64
C ASN A 273 16.54 -6.92 -3.72
N ALA A 274 15.82 -7.20 -4.79
CA ALA A 274 15.65 -6.32 -5.93
C ALA A 274 14.17 -6.11 -6.26
N GLU A 275 13.90 -5.24 -7.23
CA GLU A 275 12.59 -5.07 -7.86
C GLU A 275 12.74 -4.86 -9.36
N ILE A 276 11.66 -5.13 -10.11
CA ILE A 276 11.60 -4.91 -11.55
C ILE A 276 10.91 -3.58 -11.81
N GLN A 277 11.56 -2.70 -12.57
CA GLN A 277 10.99 -1.46 -13.04
C GLN A 277 11.16 -1.33 -14.56
N GLY A 278 10.10 -1.61 -15.31
CA GLY A 278 10.17 -1.69 -16.77
C GLY A 278 11.14 -2.78 -17.22
N ASP A 279 12.22 -2.40 -17.90
CA ASP A 279 13.31 -3.25 -18.38
C ASP A 279 14.55 -3.26 -17.46
N HIS A 280 14.45 -2.63 -16.27
CA HIS A 280 15.55 -2.51 -15.31
C HIS A 280 15.32 -3.35 -14.06
N ILE A 281 16.43 -3.85 -13.50
CA ILE A 281 16.48 -4.49 -12.18
C ILE A 281 17.09 -3.50 -11.18
N LEU A 282 16.31 -3.07 -10.19
CA LEU A 282 16.77 -2.20 -9.13
C LEU A 282 17.24 -3.04 -7.93
N LYS A 283 18.55 -3.23 -7.80
CA LYS A 283 19.16 -3.90 -6.65
C LYS A 283 19.24 -2.95 -5.48
N LYS A 284 18.65 -3.34 -4.36
CA LYS A 284 18.65 -2.54 -3.13
C LYS A 284 19.84 -2.94 -2.24
N ASN A 285 20.65 -1.96 -1.84
CA ASN A 285 21.82 -2.17 -0.97
C ASN A 285 21.51 -1.85 0.51
N PHE A 286 20.25 -1.96 0.89
CA PHE A 286 19.73 -1.85 2.25
C PHE A 286 18.70 -2.96 2.47
N TYR A 287 18.42 -3.29 3.73
CA TYR A 287 17.63 -4.46 4.10
C TYR A 287 16.48 -4.07 5.03
N ASP A 288 15.36 -3.72 4.42
CA ASP A 288 14.11 -3.39 5.08
C ASP A 288 13.17 -4.58 5.02
N ILE A 289 13.04 -5.30 6.12
CA ILE A 289 12.36 -6.60 6.13
C ILE A 289 10.91 -6.45 6.55
N GLY A 290 9.99 -6.76 5.64
CA GLY A 290 8.58 -6.88 5.92
C GLY A 290 8.28 -8.12 6.75
N VAL A 291 7.45 -7.99 7.78
CA VAL A 291 7.01 -9.12 8.60
C VAL A 291 5.49 -9.17 8.57
N ALA A 292 4.94 -10.27 8.04
CA ALA A 292 3.49 -10.42 7.93
C ALA A 292 2.84 -10.59 9.31
N VAL A 293 1.84 -9.74 9.61
CA VAL A 293 1.06 -9.75 10.85
C VAL A 293 -0.42 -9.91 10.52
N SER A 294 -1.09 -10.87 11.16
CA SER A 294 -2.54 -11.04 11.06
C SER A 294 -3.24 -10.09 12.01
N THR A 295 -4.26 -9.42 11.51
CA THR A 295 -5.21 -8.58 12.27
C THR A 295 -6.63 -9.02 11.97
N ASP A 296 -7.61 -8.54 12.73
CA ASP A 296 -9.02 -8.86 12.52
C ASP A 296 -9.53 -8.36 11.16
N GLU A 297 -8.95 -7.28 10.64
CA GLU A 297 -9.27 -6.71 9.32
C GLU A 297 -8.51 -7.37 8.16
N GLY A 298 -7.56 -8.26 8.45
CA GLY A 298 -6.78 -8.98 7.45
C GLY A 298 -5.29 -8.98 7.71
N LEU A 299 -4.50 -9.38 6.70
CA LEU A 299 -3.06 -9.46 6.75
C LEU A 299 -2.44 -8.11 6.39
N VAL A 300 -1.49 -7.64 7.21
CA VAL A 300 -0.65 -6.47 6.93
C VAL A 300 0.82 -6.84 7.01
N VAL A 301 1.68 -6.08 6.32
CA VAL A 301 3.12 -6.36 6.27
C VAL A 301 3.89 -5.11 6.70
N PRO A 302 3.97 -4.80 8.00
CA PRO A 302 4.83 -3.74 8.50
C PRO A 302 6.30 -4.06 8.28
N VAL A 303 7.14 -3.01 8.21
CA VAL A 303 8.53 -3.10 7.78
C VAL A 303 9.50 -2.74 8.90
N VAL A 304 10.41 -3.66 9.20
CA VAL A 304 11.56 -3.41 10.08
C VAL A 304 12.67 -2.79 9.24
N ARG A 305 12.95 -1.50 9.49
CA ARG A 305 13.94 -0.71 8.74
C ARG A 305 15.36 -1.07 9.13
N ASP A 306 16.31 -0.99 8.19
CA ASP A 306 17.74 -1.20 8.42
C ASP A 306 18.02 -2.43 9.30
N ALA A 307 17.37 -3.56 9.00
CA ALA A 307 17.38 -4.74 9.85
C ALA A 307 18.78 -5.40 9.95
N ASP A 308 19.66 -5.13 8.98
CA ASP A 308 21.06 -5.56 8.98
C ASP A 308 21.88 -4.91 10.11
N ARG A 309 21.56 -3.65 10.45
CA ARG A 309 22.26 -2.87 11.49
C ARG A 309 21.73 -3.10 12.88
N LYS A 310 20.58 -3.75 13.02
CA LYS A 310 19.92 -3.99 14.30
C LYS A 310 20.43 -5.26 14.98
N SER A 311 20.52 -5.20 16.30
CA SER A 311 20.75 -6.36 17.17
C SER A 311 19.51 -7.27 17.20
N PHE A 312 19.67 -8.49 17.74
CA PHE A 312 18.55 -9.41 17.99
C PHE A 312 17.44 -8.77 18.83
N ALA A 313 17.84 -8.03 19.88
CA ALA A 313 16.88 -7.37 20.78
C ALA A 313 16.10 -6.27 20.08
N GLU A 314 16.76 -5.45 19.28
CA GLU A 314 16.11 -4.37 18.50
C GLU A 314 15.16 -4.93 17.43
N ILE A 315 15.52 -6.03 16.77
CA ILE A 315 14.65 -6.71 15.80
C ILE A 315 13.39 -7.22 16.51
N GLU A 316 13.53 -7.98 17.62
CA GLU A 316 12.37 -8.52 18.35
C GLU A 316 11.48 -7.40 18.90
N LYS A 317 12.08 -6.32 19.43
CA LYS A 317 11.33 -5.16 19.91
C LYS A 317 10.57 -4.47 18.78
N ASN A 318 11.23 -4.18 17.65
CA ASN A 318 10.58 -3.54 16.50
C ASN A 318 9.41 -4.40 15.97
N ILE A 319 9.60 -5.72 15.85
CA ILE A 319 8.52 -6.63 15.41
C ILE A 319 7.36 -6.60 16.40
N SER A 320 7.65 -6.64 17.72
CA SER A 320 6.63 -6.57 18.77
C SER A 320 5.85 -5.25 18.71
N ASP A 321 6.56 -4.12 18.62
CA ASP A 321 5.95 -2.78 18.56
C ASP A 321 5.06 -2.62 17.32
N LEU A 322 5.56 -3.05 16.15
CA LEU A 322 4.81 -3.05 14.90
C LEU A 322 3.57 -3.96 14.96
N ALA A 323 3.69 -5.13 15.60
CA ALA A 323 2.56 -6.04 15.77
C ALA A 323 1.48 -5.48 16.72
N VAL A 324 1.88 -4.72 17.76
CA VAL A 324 0.93 -4.01 18.64
C VAL A 324 0.25 -2.88 17.88
N LYS A 325 1.00 -2.06 17.13
CA LYS A 325 0.42 -1.02 16.26
C LYS A 325 -0.57 -1.61 15.25
N ALA A 326 -0.20 -2.75 14.63
CA ALA A 326 -1.05 -3.44 13.65
C ALA A 326 -2.41 -3.84 14.23
N ARG A 327 -2.41 -4.50 15.40
CA ARG A 327 -3.64 -4.96 16.08
C ARG A 327 -4.51 -3.82 16.58
N ASN A 328 -3.91 -2.66 16.86
CA ASN A 328 -4.62 -1.46 17.30
C ASN A 328 -4.96 -0.50 16.15
N ASN A 329 -4.80 -0.92 14.89
CA ASN A 329 -5.02 -0.09 13.69
C ASN A 329 -4.25 1.24 13.68
N LYS A 330 -3.05 1.28 14.31
CA LYS A 330 -2.19 2.46 14.44
C LYS A 330 -0.95 2.44 13.53
N LEU A 331 -0.97 1.60 12.48
CA LEU A 331 0.09 1.58 11.48
C LEU A 331 -0.05 2.78 10.54
N GLY A 332 1.02 3.57 10.44
CA GLY A 332 1.10 4.63 9.44
C GLY A 332 1.58 4.10 8.07
N LEU A 333 1.43 4.92 7.03
CA LEU A 333 1.90 4.59 5.69
C LEU A 333 3.42 4.32 5.67
N SER A 334 4.18 5.05 6.48
CA SER A 334 5.63 4.83 6.64
C SER A 334 5.98 3.47 7.22
N ASP A 335 5.11 2.87 8.05
CA ASP A 335 5.33 1.53 8.61
C ASP A 335 5.09 0.42 7.58
N LEU A 336 4.30 0.67 6.52
CA LEU A 336 3.83 -0.31 5.54
C LEU A 336 4.54 -0.25 4.18
N SER A 337 5.25 0.83 3.87
CA SER A 337 5.86 1.05 2.55
C SER A 337 7.36 0.76 2.54
N GLY A 338 7.95 0.50 1.36
CA GLY A 338 9.40 0.50 1.13
C GLY A 338 10.15 -0.74 1.61
N GLY A 339 9.48 -1.82 2.02
CA GLY A 339 10.14 -3.09 2.35
C GLY A 339 10.86 -3.69 1.13
N THR A 340 11.96 -4.42 1.37
CA THR A 340 12.77 -5.02 0.30
C THR A 340 12.58 -6.52 0.15
N PHE A 341 12.21 -7.20 1.22
CA PHE A 341 11.91 -8.63 1.28
C PHE A 341 10.89 -8.90 2.38
N THR A 342 10.08 -9.96 2.28
CA THR A 342 9.04 -10.28 3.26
C THR A 342 9.27 -11.63 3.93
N ILE A 343 9.03 -11.71 5.24
CA ILE A 343 8.95 -12.96 6.01
C ILE A 343 7.50 -13.13 6.48
N THR A 344 6.90 -14.29 6.20
CA THR A 344 5.57 -14.66 6.68
C THR A 344 5.61 -15.93 7.51
N ASN A 345 4.86 -16.00 8.61
CA ASN A 345 4.85 -17.14 9.52
C ASN A 345 3.46 -17.77 9.59
N GLY A 346 3.23 -18.78 8.77
CA GLY A 346 2.02 -19.63 8.83
C GLY A 346 2.05 -20.69 9.92
N GLY A 347 3.21 -20.94 10.54
CA GLY A 347 3.40 -21.95 11.57
C GLY A 347 2.63 -21.69 12.85
N THR A 348 2.36 -20.41 13.17
CA THR A 348 1.53 -20.00 14.30
C THR A 348 0.09 -20.47 14.17
N PHE A 349 -0.38 -20.70 12.95
CA PHE A 349 -1.72 -21.23 12.63
C PHE A 349 -1.72 -22.75 12.38
N GLY A 350 -0.57 -23.41 12.52
CA GLY A 350 -0.42 -24.85 12.33
C GLY A 350 -0.16 -25.30 10.89
N SER A 351 0.14 -24.38 9.97
CA SER A 351 0.46 -24.72 8.58
C SER A 351 1.69 -25.60 8.48
N LEU A 352 1.59 -26.73 7.75
CA LEU A 352 2.72 -27.61 7.47
C LEU A 352 3.64 -27.01 6.42
N LEU A 353 3.07 -26.55 5.31
CA LEU A 353 3.74 -25.83 4.24
C LEU A 353 2.70 -25.04 3.42
N SER A 354 3.14 -23.97 2.77
CA SER A 354 2.32 -23.12 1.89
C SER A 354 3.20 -22.50 0.82
N THR A 355 2.56 -21.98 -0.23
CA THR A 355 3.17 -21.20 -1.30
C THR A 355 2.78 -19.72 -1.11
N PRO A 356 3.55 -18.92 -0.35
CA PRO A 356 3.18 -17.54 -0.09
C PRO A 356 3.19 -16.71 -1.37
N ILE A 357 2.25 -15.77 -1.47
CA ILE A 357 2.16 -14.82 -2.59
C ILE A 357 3.15 -13.67 -2.32
N LEU A 358 3.82 -13.18 -3.37
CA LEU A 358 4.75 -12.06 -3.27
C LEU A 358 4.05 -10.77 -2.81
N ASN A 359 4.76 -9.94 -2.07
CA ASN A 359 4.32 -8.59 -1.69
C ASN A 359 4.96 -7.58 -2.66
N ALA A 360 4.30 -7.31 -3.78
CA ALA A 360 4.82 -6.39 -4.79
C ALA A 360 5.20 -5.01 -4.19
N PRO A 361 6.29 -4.37 -4.69
CA PRO A 361 7.13 -4.73 -5.84
C PRO A 361 8.28 -5.71 -5.53
N GLN A 362 8.31 -6.32 -4.33
CA GLN A 362 9.31 -7.28 -3.92
C GLN A 362 9.27 -8.54 -4.79
N VAL A 363 10.43 -9.14 -5.01
CA VAL A 363 10.59 -10.36 -5.83
C VAL A 363 10.83 -11.63 -5.02
N GLY A 364 10.83 -11.53 -3.69
CA GLY A 364 11.03 -12.65 -2.80
C GLY A 364 10.23 -12.57 -1.51
N ILE A 365 9.73 -13.71 -1.04
CA ILE A 365 9.05 -13.89 0.24
C ILE A 365 9.41 -15.24 0.85
N LEU A 366 9.82 -15.24 2.13
CA LEU A 366 10.09 -16.44 2.91
C LEU A 366 8.86 -16.82 3.73
N GLY A 367 8.38 -18.06 3.55
CA GLY A 367 7.34 -18.68 4.39
C GLY A 367 7.96 -19.57 5.46
N MET A 368 7.62 -19.29 6.72
CA MET A 368 7.93 -20.16 7.86
C MET A 368 6.71 -20.98 8.23
N HIS A 369 6.93 -22.19 8.72
CA HIS A 369 5.85 -23.13 9.02
C HIS A 369 5.98 -23.72 10.43
N THR A 370 5.11 -24.67 10.75
CA THR A 370 5.08 -25.26 12.08
C THR A 370 6.32 -26.07 12.38
N ILE A 371 6.84 -25.96 13.59
CA ILE A 371 7.93 -26.81 14.09
C ILE A 371 7.30 -28.12 14.56
N LYS A 372 7.77 -29.25 14.01
CA LYS A 372 7.34 -30.59 14.42
C LYS A 372 8.56 -31.45 14.71
N THR A 373 8.54 -32.14 15.85
CA THR A 373 9.53 -33.18 16.12
C THR A 373 9.29 -34.36 15.20
N ARG A 374 10.33 -34.74 14.45
CA ARG A 374 10.32 -35.85 13.48
C ARG A 374 11.56 -36.71 13.65
N PRO A 375 11.46 -38.03 13.38
CA PRO A 375 12.62 -38.88 13.24
C PRO A 375 13.33 -38.53 11.93
N ILE A 376 14.63 -38.23 12.03
CA ILE A 376 15.51 -37.99 10.88
C ILE A 376 16.76 -38.84 11.01
N ALA A 377 17.39 -39.15 9.89
CA ALA A 377 18.67 -39.81 9.88
C ALA A 377 19.80 -38.79 10.19
N VAL A 378 20.60 -39.09 11.21
CA VAL A 378 21.80 -38.33 11.57
C VAL A 378 22.99 -39.33 11.56
N GLY A 379 23.75 -39.31 10.47
CA GLY A 379 24.71 -40.37 10.20
C GLY A 379 24.01 -41.74 10.08
N ASP A 380 24.40 -42.69 10.91
CA ASP A 380 23.82 -44.03 10.95
C ASP A 380 22.72 -44.22 12.00
N GLN A 381 22.32 -43.14 12.68
CA GLN A 381 21.31 -43.19 13.73
C GLN A 381 20.03 -42.41 13.34
N ILE A 382 18.93 -42.79 13.96
CA ILE A 382 17.66 -42.07 13.84
C ILE A 382 17.48 -41.23 15.11
N GLU A 383 17.34 -39.93 14.94
CA GLU A 383 17.11 -39.00 16.04
C GLU A 383 15.81 -38.21 15.83
N ASN A 384 15.15 -37.90 16.95
CA ASN A 384 14.00 -36.98 16.93
C ASN A 384 14.48 -35.53 16.97
N ARG A 385 14.27 -34.78 15.88
CA ARG A 385 14.68 -33.39 15.75
C ARG A 385 13.51 -32.46 15.50
N PRO A 386 13.54 -31.22 16.01
CA PRO A 386 12.54 -30.20 15.73
C PRO A 386 12.75 -29.64 14.32
N MET A 387 11.97 -30.12 13.37
CA MET A 387 12.08 -29.78 11.96
C MET A 387 11.04 -28.74 11.56
N MET A 388 11.43 -27.80 10.68
CA MET A 388 10.55 -26.84 10.06
C MET A 388 10.72 -26.85 8.55
N TYR A 389 9.60 -26.77 7.80
CA TYR A 389 9.66 -26.47 6.38
C TYR A 389 9.77 -24.97 6.14
N LEU A 390 10.63 -24.60 5.21
CA LEU A 390 10.78 -23.25 4.67
C LEU A 390 10.31 -23.24 3.23
N ALA A 391 9.59 -22.21 2.85
CA ALA A 391 9.16 -21.95 1.48
C ALA A 391 9.74 -20.61 1.02
N LEU A 392 10.34 -20.56 -0.16
CA LEU A 392 10.69 -19.32 -0.83
C LEU A 392 9.85 -19.20 -2.09
N SER A 393 8.94 -18.23 -2.13
CA SER A 393 8.32 -17.81 -3.39
C SER A 393 9.12 -16.65 -3.97
N TYR A 394 9.32 -16.66 -5.27
CA TYR A 394 10.15 -15.69 -5.97
C TYR A 394 9.66 -15.45 -7.39
N ASP A 395 10.05 -14.32 -7.95
CA ASP A 395 9.76 -13.97 -9.34
C ASP A 395 10.85 -14.54 -10.26
N HIS A 396 10.47 -15.57 -11.01
CA HIS A 396 11.41 -16.30 -11.87
C HIS A 396 11.84 -15.50 -13.11
N ARG A 397 11.32 -14.28 -13.29
CA ARG A 397 11.80 -13.37 -14.34
C ARG A 397 13.21 -12.86 -14.06
N ILE A 398 13.63 -12.77 -12.79
CA ILE A 398 14.95 -12.24 -12.39
C ILE A 398 15.72 -13.15 -11.43
N VAL A 399 15.07 -14.12 -10.81
CA VAL A 399 15.70 -15.07 -9.86
C VAL A 399 15.61 -16.46 -10.44
N ASP A 400 16.76 -17.12 -10.68
CA ASP A 400 16.83 -18.47 -11.18
C ASP A 400 16.75 -19.51 -10.07
N GLY A 401 16.44 -20.77 -10.43
CA GLY A 401 16.33 -21.88 -9.48
C GLY A 401 17.59 -22.11 -8.65
N LYS A 402 18.78 -21.93 -9.24
CA LYS A 402 20.07 -22.06 -8.52
C LYS A 402 20.19 -21.02 -7.39
N GLU A 403 19.79 -19.78 -7.65
CA GLU A 403 19.85 -18.69 -6.68
C GLU A 403 18.81 -18.88 -5.58
N ALA A 404 17.58 -19.24 -5.96
CA ALA A 404 16.48 -19.47 -5.03
C ALA A 404 16.78 -20.66 -4.08
N VAL A 405 17.24 -21.79 -4.61
CA VAL A 405 17.64 -22.95 -3.79
C VAL A 405 18.86 -22.62 -2.93
N GLY A 406 19.88 -21.96 -3.50
CA GLY A 406 21.07 -21.54 -2.77
C GLY A 406 20.76 -20.57 -1.61
N PHE A 407 19.77 -19.68 -1.79
CA PHE A 407 19.28 -18.79 -0.74
C PHE A 407 18.69 -19.59 0.44
N LEU A 408 17.81 -20.57 0.18
CA LEU A 408 17.24 -21.42 1.23
C LEU A 408 18.32 -22.28 1.92
N VAL A 409 19.29 -22.78 1.16
CA VAL A 409 20.43 -23.52 1.74
C VAL A 409 21.24 -22.62 2.66
N ALA A 410 21.53 -21.37 2.25
CA ALA A 410 22.27 -20.44 3.11
C ALA A 410 21.49 -20.10 4.40
N ILE A 411 20.17 -19.97 4.35
CA ILE A 411 19.34 -19.78 5.55
C ILE A 411 19.41 -21.04 6.44
N LYS A 412 19.25 -22.22 5.85
CA LYS A 412 19.35 -23.50 6.55
C LYS A 412 20.68 -23.60 7.29
N ASP A 413 21.80 -23.41 6.59
CA ASP A 413 23.14 -23.52 7.16
C ASP A 413 23.33 -22.59 8.37
N MET A 414 22.85 -21.32 8.28
CA MET A 414 22.94 -20.35 9.37
C MET A 414 22.01 -20.66 10.54
N LEU A 415 20.92 -21.39 10.33
CA LEU A 415 19.99 -21.77 11.41
C LEU A 415 20.41 -23.09 12.07
N GLU A 416 20.99 -24.02 11.30
CA GLU A 416 21.55 -25.28 11.84
C GLU A 416 22.87 -25.05 12.57
N ASP A 417 23.63 -24.00 12.19
CA ASP A 417 24.82 -23.52 12.89
C ASP A 417 24.70 -22.01 13.17
N PRO A 418 23.99 -21.60 14.24
CA PRO A 418 23.73 -20.20 14.53
C PRO A 418 24.97 -19.38 14.92
N GLU A 419 26.13 -20.01 15.17
CA GLU A 419 27.40 -19.32 15.37
C GLU A 419 27.84 -18.58 14.08
N GLN A 420 27.47 -19.08 12.90
CA GLN A 420 27.71 -18.40 11.63
C GLN A 420 27.02 -17.02 11.56
N LEU A 421 25.90 -16.83 12.26
CA LEU A 421 25.23 -15.53 12.30
C LEU A 421 26.09 -14.44 12.98
N LEU A 422 27.01 -14.84 13.86
CA LEU A 422 27.96 -13.93 14.50
C LEU A 422 29.14 -13.58 13.59
N LEU A 423 29.48 -14.48 12.66
CA LEU A 423 30.65 -14.35 11.79
C LEU A 423 30.30 -13.63 10.45
N GLN A 424 29.03 -13.66 10.05
CA GLN A 424 28.55 -13.12 8.77
C GLN A 424 27.76 -11.81 8.94
N GLY A 425 27.64 -11.27 10.15
CA GLY A 425 26.85 -10.12 10.57
C GLY A 425 27.17 -8.77 9.98
#